data_5c06a156bc76fa95c3167086151921a1
#
_entry.id   5c06a156bc76fa95c3167086151921a1
#
_cell.length_a   1.000
_cell.length_b   1.000
_cell.length_c   1.000
_cell.angle_alpha   90.00
_cell.angle_beta   90.00
_cell.angle_gamma   90.00
#
_symmetry.space_group_name_H-M   'P 1'
#
loop_
_entity.id
_entity.type
_entity.pdbx_description
1 polymer ?
#
loop_
_entity_poly.entity_id
_entity_poly.type
_entity_poly.pdbx_seq_one_letter_code
_entity_poly.pdbx_strand_id
1 'polypeptide(L)'
;MLNIILSFDYELFLGKNYVTEKEVLFDPTDKIMRLLSECNISATFFADVCSVFAYHKEFPDCEYCKGFSDQLQELNRNGNDVQLHIHPHWMKARYENGWQFEESAYRIHYFMSGSNSVTSAPTGKMDVVGQYVNKNEDCLNAEKIISMGIDYSEALIGKQDKNYRCVSYRGGGSAFSRQKSFFNCCMTRE
;
A
#
# COMPACT_ATOMS: atom_id res chain seq x y z
N MET A 1 21.17 -25.68 -6.80
CA MET A 1 19.99 -25.66 -5.91
C MET A 1 19.01 -24.66 -6.52
N LEU A 2 17.74 -25.00 -6.70
CA LEU A 2 16.71 -24.10 -7.20
C LEU A 2 16.04 -23.45 -6.01
N ASN A 3 16.02 -22.11 -5.95
CA ASN A 3 15.24 -21.33 -4.98
C ASN A 3 14.01 -20.75 -5.67
N ILE A 4 12.85 -20.96 -5.08
CA ILE A 4 11.57 -20.41 -5.56
C ILE A 4 11.07 -19.43 -4.52
N ILE A 5 10.77 -18.22 -4.96
CA ILE A 5 10.16 -17.17 -4.13
C ILE A 5 8.73 -16.99 -4.62
N LEU A 6 7.77 -17.15 -3.71
CA LEU A 6 6.37 -16.84 -3.98
C LEU A 6 6.08 -15.40 -3.55
N SER A 7 5.40 -14.67 -4.42
CA SER A 7 4.94 -13.32 -4.08
C SER A 7 3.57 -13.06 -4.70
N PHE A 8 2.76 -12.29 -3.98
CA PHE A 8 1.40 -11.93 -4.36
C PHE A 8 1.23 -10.42 -4.27
N ASP A 9 0.51 -9.84 -5.22
CA ASP A 9 0.03 -8.48 -5.09
C ASP A 9 -1.28 -8.53 -4.29
N TYR A 10 -1.25 -7.92 -3.12
CA TYR A 10 -2.40 -7.80 -2.23
C TYR A 10 -3.05 -6.45 -2.49
N GLU A 11 -3.99 -6.47 -3.42
CA GLU A 11 -4.59 -5.26 -3.98
C GLU A 11 -6.05 -5.45 -4.36
N LEU A 12 -6.81 -4.37 -4.35
CA LEU A 12 -8.10 -4.32 -5.00
C LEU A 12 -7.90 -4.23 -6.51
N PHE A 13 -8.88 -4.75 -7.25
CA PHE A 13 -8.88 -4.74 -8.72
C PHE A 13 -8.84 -3.31 -9.29
N LEU A 14 -8.29 -3.21 -10.49
CA LEU A 14 -8.37 -2.01 -11.31
C LEU A 14 -9.68 -2.00 -12.10
N GLY A 15 -10.47 -0.93 -11.95
CA GLY A 15 -11.64 -0.70 -12.79
C GLY A 15 -12.99 -0.89 -12.08
N LYS A 16 -14.06 -0.95 -12.88
CA LYS A 16 -15.43 -1.13 -12.39
C LYS A 16 -15.67 -2.59 -12.03
N ASN A 17 -15.49 -2.91 -10.79
CA ASN A 17 -15.82 -4.23 -10.28
C ASN A 17 -17.10 -4.16 -9.44
N TYR A 18 -17.98 -5.12 -9.64
CA TYR A 18 -19.30 -5.17 -9.00
C TYR A 18 -19.36 -6.15 -7.83
N VAL A 19 -18.21 -6.65 -7.39
CA VAL A 19 -18.10 -7.56 -6.25
C VAL A 19 -17.52 -6.83 -5.05
N THR A 20 -17.67 -7.41 -3.87
CA THR A 20 -17.20 -6.79 -2.62
C THR A 20 -15.69 -6.94 -2.43
N GLU A 21 -15.09 -6.07 -1.64
CA GLU A 21 -13.69 -6.15 -1.22
C GLU A 21 -13.40 -7.50 -0.55
N LYS A 22 -14.38 -8.03 0.16
CA LYS A 22 -14.30 -9.35 0.78
C LYS A 22 -14.07 -10.46 -0.25
N GLU A 23 -14.86 -10.45 -1.33
CA GLU A 23 -14.79 -11.47 -2.38
C GLU A 23 -13.53 -11.39 -3.23
N VAL A 24 -13.00 -10.18 -3.46
CA VAL A 24 -11.83 -9.99 -4.34
C VAL A 24 -10.51 -9.98 -3.61
N LEU A 25 -10.48 -9.64 -2.33
CA LEU A 25 -9.24 -9.50 -1.58
C LEU A 25 -9.17 -10.44 -0.38
N PHE A 26 -10.12 -10.34 0.55
CA PHE A 26 -9.99 -11.04 1.82
C PHE A 26 -10.18 -12.56 1.69
N ASP A 27 -11.26 -13.02 1.08
CA ASP A 27 -11.54 -14.46 0.92
C ASP A 27 -10.47 -15.19 0.08
N PRO A 28 -9.96 -14.64 -1.05
CA PRO A 28 -8.85 -15.25 -1.77
C PRO A 28 -7.56 -15.32 -0.95
N THR A 29 -7.24 -14.25 -0.21
CA THR A 29 -6.04 -14.20 0.62
C THR A 29 -6.09 -15.23 1.74
N ASP A 30 -7.24 -15.40 2.40
CA ASP A 30 -7.44 -16.43 3.42
C ASP A 30 -7.24 -17.86 2.86
N LYS A 31 -7.67 -18.09 1.62
CA LYS A 31 -7.44 -19.38 0.95
C LYS A 31 -5.96 -19.60 0.67
N ILE A 32 -5.26 -18.56 0.19
CA ILE A 32 -3.81 -18.61 -0.07
C ILE A 32 -3.06 -18.86 1.25
N MET A 33 -3.36 -18.13 2.32
CA MET A 33 -2.73 -18.33 3.63
C MET A 33 -2.88 -19.76 4.15
N ARG A 34 -4.06 -20.35 4.02
CA ARG A 34 -4.30 -21.75 4.40
C ARG A 34 -3.43 -22.70 3.60
N LEU A 35 -3.38 -22.57 2.28
CA LEU A 35 -2.54 -23.41 1.42
C LEU A 35 -1.05 -23.27 1.75
N LEU A 36 -0.57 -22.05 1.98
CA LEU A 36 0.82 -21.81 2.39
C LEU A 36 1.13 -22.52 3.71
N SER A 37 0.25 -22.41 4.68
CA SER A 37 0.38 -23.05 5.98
C SER A 37 0.37 -24.59 5.87
N GLU A 38 -0.56 -25.16 5.09
CA GLU A 38 -0.64 -26.62 4.86
C GLU A 38 0.64 -27.15 4.19
N CYS A 39 1.26 -26.36 3.32
CA CYS A 39 2.51 -26.71 2.64
C CYS A 39 3.76 -26.38 3.48
N ASN A 40 3.60 -25.72 4.62
CA ASN A 40 4.71 -25.20 5.45
C ASN A 40 5.69 -24.32 4.65
N ILE A 41 5.14 -23.41 3.85
CA ILE A 41 5.87 -22.41 3.07
C ILE A 41 5.37 -21.01 3.38
N SER A 42 6.22 -20.03 3.14
CA SER A 42 5.91 -18.62 3.30
C SER A 42 5.97 -17.88 1.97
N ALA A 43 5.33 -16.75 1.89
CA ALA A 43 5.33 -15.87 0.72
C ALA A 43 5.50 -14.41 1.12
N THR A 44 5.82 -13.57 0.14
CA THR A 44 5.80 -12.11 0.28
C THR A 44 4.49 -11.56 -0.31
N PHE A 45 3.76 -10.79 0.47
CA PHE A 45 2.57 -10.08 0.04
C PHE A 45 2.88 -8.59 -0.12
N PHE A 46 2.73 -8.08 -1.34
CA PHE A 46 2.91 -6.67 -1.65
C PHE A 46 1.56 -5.96 -1.50
N ALA A 47 1.39 -5.20 -0.43
CA ALA A 47 0.11 -4.62 -0.03
C ALA A 47 -0.09 -3.21 -0.59
N ASP A 48 -1.17 -3.00 -1.34
CA ASP A 48 -1.55 -1.67 -1.88
C ASP A 48 -2.23 -0.81 -0.83
N VAL A 49 -1.41 -0.08 -0.09
CA VAL A 49 -1.88 0.82 0.97
C VAL A 49 -2.58 2.08 0.45
N CYS A 50 -2.40 2.42 -0.84
CA CYS A 50 -3.05 3.61 -1.41
C CYS A 50 -4.57 3.46 -1.42
N SER A 51 -5.09 2.25 -1.61
CA SER A 51 -6.52 1.96 -1.52
C SER A 51 -7.07 2.25 -0.12
N VAL A 52 -6.34 1.87 0.93
CA VAL A 52 -6.73 2.15 2.32
C VAL A 52 -6.79 3.64 2.59
N PHE A 53 -5.83 4.41 2.09
CA PHE A 53 -5.85 5.87 2.24
C PHE A 53 -7.06 6.50 1.56
N ALA A 54 -7.41 6.04 0.36
CA ALA A 54 -8.59 6.50 -0.35
C ALA A 54 -9.89 6.16 0.41
N TYR A 55 -10.02 4.90 0.85
CA TYR A 55 -11.20 4.47 1.62
C TYR A 55 -11.33 5.23 2.93
N HIS A 56 -10.23 5.41 3.66
CA HIS A 56 -10.25 6.13 4.94
C HIS A 56 -10.62 7.61 4.75
N LYS A 57 -10.20 8.23 3.65
CA LYS A 57 -10.56 9.61 3.30
C LYS A 57 -12.07 9.78 3.08
N GLU A 58 -12.68 8.85 2.35
CA GLU A 58 -14.09 8.92 1.96
C GLU A 58 -15.01 8.30 3.03
N PHE A 59 -14.54 7.27 3.72
CA PHE A 59 -15.29 6.49 4.70
C PHE A 59 -14.44 6.21 5.94
N PRO A 60 -14.25 7.20 6.83
CA PRO A 60 -13.58 6.95 8.11
C PRO A 60 -14.27 5.79 8.86
N ASP A 61 -13.50 4.90 9.44
CA ASP A 61 -13.98 3.71 10.19
C ASP A 61 -14.69 2.63 9.35
N CYS A 62 -14.44 2.57 8.03
CA CYS A 62 -15.05 1.56 7.17
C CYS A 62 -14.52 0.14 7.46
N GLU A 63 -15.37 -0.85 7.21
CA GLU A 63 -15.03 -2.26 7.40
C GLU A 63 -13.83 -2.70 6.54
N TYR A 64 -13.69 -2.14 5.35
CA TYR A 64 -12.54 -2.40 4.48
C TYR A 64 -11.21 -2.02 5.15
N CYS A 65 -11.11 -0.81 5.70
CA CYS A 65 -9.88 -0.35 6.35
C CYS A 65 -9.50 -1.23 7.55
N LYS A 66 -10.49 -1.64 8.32
CA LYS A 66 -10.28 -2.57 9.43
C LYS A 66 -9.86 -3.95 8.94
N GLY A 67 -10.61 -4.53 8.01
CA GLY A 67 -10.32 -5.85 7.44
C GLY A 67 -8.94 -5.93 6.80
N PHE A 68 -8.53 -4.89 6.08
CA PHE A 68 -7.20 -4.76 5.49
C PHE A 68 -6.12 -4.80 6.57
N SER A 69 -6.27 -3.99 7.61
CA SER A 69 -5.30 -3.94 8.71
C SER A 69 -5.21 -5.26 9.46
N ASP A 70 -6.35 -5.86 9.77
CA ASP A 70 -6.42 -7.14 10.49
C ASP A 70 -5.75 -8.27 9.67
N GLN A 71 -6.01 -8.33 8.36
CA GLN A 71 -5.46 -9.39 7.50
C GLN A 71 -3.96 -9.21 7.24
N LEU A 72 -3.43 -7.97 7.12
CA LEU A 72 -1.98 -7.76 7.04
C LEU A 72 -1.26 -8.21 8.31
N GLN A 73 -1.84 -7.93 9.47
CA GLN A 73 -1.29 -8.42 10.73
C GLN A 73 -1.35 -9.94 10.82
N GLU A 74 -2.40 -10.56 10.31
CA GLU A 74 -2.54 -12.01 10.27
C GLU A 74 -1.54 -12.66 9.32
N LEU A 75 -1.33 -12.11 8.12
CA LEU A 75 -0.28 -12.53 7.19
C LEU A 75 1.09 -12.58 7.88
N ASN A 76 1.47 -11.50 8.56
CA ASN A 76 2.74 -11.44 9.27
C ASN A 76 2.81 -12.45 10.44
N ARG A 77 1.75 -12.60 11.23
CA ARG A 77 1.68 -13.60 12.32
C ARG A 77 1.84 -15.04 11.82
N ASN A 78 1.37 -15.32 10.61
CA ASN A 78 1.50 -16.63 9.97
C ASN A 78 2.86 -16.82 9.26
N GLY A 79 3.84 -15.94 9.49
CA GLY A 79 5.21 -16.06 8.97
C GLY A 79 5.36 -15.63 7.51
N ASN A 80 4.36 -14.96 6.94
CA ASN A 80 4.50 -14.34 5.63
C ASN A 80 5.12 -12.96 5.77
N ASP A 81 5.86 -12.54 4.74
CA ASP A 81 6.40 -11.20 4.65
C ASP A 81 5.37 -10.26 3.99
N VAL A 82 5.23 -9.07 4.54
CA VAL A 82 4.36 -8.02 3.99
C VAL A 82 5.24 -6.88 3.55
N GLN A 83 5.14 -6.48 2.29
CA GLN A 83 5.91 -5.39 1.71
C GLN A 83 4.99 -4.43 0.96
N LEU A 84 5.52 -3.30 0.54
CA LEU A 84 4.72 -2.21 -0.03
C LEU A 84 4.36 -2.46 -1.49
N HIS A 85 3.08 -2.33 -1.81
CA HIS A 85 2.56 -2.14 -3.17
C HIS A 85 1.98 -0.74 -3.34
N ILE A 86 2.08 -0.17 -4.53
CA ILE A 86 1.59 1.17 -4.78
C ILE A 86 0.82 1.23 -6.09
N HIS A 87 -0.47 1.51 -5.96
CA HIS A 87 -1.34 1.95 -7.03
C HIS A 87 -1.72 3.43 -6.83
N PRO A 88 -0.94 4.37 -7.37
CA PRO A 88 -1.04 5.78 -7.01
C PRO A 88 -2.34 6.45 -7.45
N HIS A 89 -3.10 5.85 -8.38
CA HIS A 89 -4.40 6.36 -8.80
C HIS A 89 -5.42 6.48 -7.66
N TRP A 90 -5.30 5.63 -6.62
CA TRP A 90 -6.10 5.74 -5.41
C TRP A 90 -5.93 7.08 -4.69
N MET A 91 -4.75 7.69 -4.79
CA MET A 91 -4.47 8.98 -4.13
C MET A 91 -5.26 10.14 -4.73
N LYS A 92 -5.80 9.98 -5.95
CA LYS A 92 -6.67 10.94 -6.64
C LYS A 92 -8.11 10.42 -6.80
N ALA A 93 -8.40 9.24 -6.25
CA ALA A 93 -9.73 8.66 -6.30
C ALA A 93 -10.75 9.49 -5.50
N ARG A 94 -11.98 9.50 -5.99
CA ARG A 94 -13.15 10.11 -5.33
C ARG A 94 -14.31 9.13 -5.37
N TYR A 95 -15.19 9.21 -4.41
CA TYR A 95 -16.37 8.38 -4.39
C TYR A 95 -17.63 9.20 -4.72
N GLU A 96 -18.19 8.96 -5.91
CA GLU A 96 -19.44 9.56 -6.39
C GLU A 96 -20.30 8.45 -7.01
N ASN A 97 -21.19 7.84 -6.23
CA ASN A 97 -21.97 6.66 -6.64
C ASN A 97 -21.10 5.50 -7.16
N GLY A 98 -19.90 5.35 -6.61
CA GLY A 98 -18.84 4.43 -7.01
C GLY A 98 -17.51 5.15 -7.17
N TRP A 99 -16.43 4.39 -7.13
CA TRP A 99 -15.09 4.93 -7.26
C TRP A 99 -14.87 5.56 -8.65
N GLN A 100 -14.39 6.79 -8.66
CA GLN A 100 -13.96 7.53 -9.84
C GLN A 100 -12.45 7.73 -9.79
N PHE A 101 -11.78 7.38 -10.88
CA PHE A 101 -10.32 7.45 -10.98
C PHE A 101 -9.89 8.44 -12.05
N GLU A 102 -8.85 9.19 -11.77
CA GLU A 102 -8.19 10.03 -12.76
C GLU A 102 -7.20 9.17 -13.58
N GLU A 103 -7.42 9.07 -14.90
CA GLU A 103 -6.64 8.20 -15.78
C GLU A 103 -5.14 8.51 -15.75
N SER A 104 -4.76 9.77 -15.67
CA SER A 104 -3.36 10.21 -15.58
C SER A 104 -2.65 9.69 -14.34
N ALA A 105 -3.39 9.51 -13.23
CA ALA A 105 -2.85 9.10 -11.94
C ALA A 105 -2.53 7.60 -11.82
N TYR A 106 -2.83 6.79 -12.84
CA TYR A 106 -2.47 5.36 -12.82
C TYR A 106 -0.97 5.09 -12.80
N ARG A 107 -0.16 6.06 -13.18
CA ARG A 107 1.30 5.92 -13.23
C ARG A 107 1.96 6.76 -12.15
N ILE A 108 2.87 6.16 -11.40
CA ILE A 108 3.61 6.87 -10.34
C ILE A 108 4.36 8.10 -10.88
N HIS A 109 4.79 8.08 -12.15
CA HIS A 109 5.50 9.20 -12.75
C HIS A 109 4.65 10.47 -12.86
N TYR A 110 3.33 10.38 -12.87
CA TYR A 110 2.42 11.53 -12.77
C TYR A 110 2.73 12.35 -11.51
N PHE A 111 3.05 11.67 -10.43
CA PHE A 111 3.42 12.28 -9.15
C PHE A 111 4.90 12.68 -9.05
N MET A 112 5.72 12.33 -10.06
CA MET A 112 7.12 12.74 -10.14
C MET A 112 7.29 14.09 -10.86
N SER A 113 6.36 14.44 -11.73
CA SER A 113 6.41 15.64 -12.58
C SER A 113 5.91 16.90 -11.88
N GLY A 114 5.68 16.84 -10.58
CA GLY A 114 5.16 17.95 -9.79
C GLY A 114 6.01 19.19 -9.91
N SER A 115 5.49 20.16 -10.62
CA SER A 115 5.96 21.53 -10.61
C SER A 115 6.09 22.04 -9.18
N ASN A 116 7.31 22.34 -8.80
CA ASN A 116 7.70 23.38 -7.86
C ASN A 116 6.69 23.75 -6.75
N SER A 117 6.73 23.07 -5.63
CA SER A 117 6.75 23.75 -4.34
C SER A 117 7.29 22.81 -3.28
N VAL A 118 8.55 22.97 -2.98
CA VAL A 118 9.18 22.45 -1.78
C VAL A 118 8.54 23.20 -0.62
N THR A 119 7.67 22.56 0.10
CA THR A 119 7.32 23.00 1.44
C THR A 119 7.53 21.84 2.40
N SER A 120 8.38 22.12 3.35
CA SER A 120 8.78 21.36 4.54
C SER A 120 7.98 20.10 4.85
N ALA A 121 8.72 18.99 5.02
CA ALA A 121 8.18 17.74 5.55
C ALA A 121 7.39 17.98 6.85
N PRO A 122 6.23 17.37 7.04
CA PRO A 122 5.54 17.43 8.31
C PRO A 122 6.30 16.58 9.32
N THR A 123 6.92 17.24 10.28
CA THR A 123 7.44 16.61 11.49
C THR A 123 6.27 16.37 12.43
N GLY A 124 5.70 15.17 12.41
CA GLY A 124 4.64 14.76 13.32
C GLY A 124 4.65 13.26 13.52
N LYS A 125 4.66 12.83 14.79
CA LYS A 125 4.48 11.43 15.16
C LYS A 125 3.09 10.97 14.75
N MET A 126 3.02 9.79 14.11
CA MET A 126 1.80 9.13 13.68
C MET A 126 0.92 8.76 14.87
N ASP A 127 -0.24 9.37 14.98
CA ASP A 127 -1.35 8.78 15.70
C ASP A 127 -2.14 7.91 14.73
N VAL A 128 -2.19 6.63 15.09
CA VAL A 128 -2.91 5.53 14.47
C VAL A 128 -4.00 5.94 13.45
N VAL A 129 -3.76 5.67 12.17
CA VAL A 129 -4.74 5.59 11.05
C VAL A 129 -5.50 6.87 10.68
N GLY A 130 -5.64 7.87 11.54
CA GLY A 130 -6.58 9.00 11.34
C GLY A 130 -5.99 10.31 10.79
N GLN A 131 -4.68 10.52 10.77
CA GLN A 131 -4.15 11.88 10.54
C GLN A 131 -3.36 12.10 9.25
N TYR A 132 -3.23 11.11 8.36
CA TYR A 132 -2.48 11.28 7.11
C TYR A 132 -3.25 11.93 5.96
N VAL A 133 -4.52 12.22 6.13
CA VAL A 133 -5.26 13.02 5.15
C VAL A 133 -4.89 14.48 5.34
N ASN A 134 -3.73 14.86 4.85
CA ASN A 134 -3.31 16.26 4.87
C ASN A 134 -4.20 17.04 3.90
N LYS A 135 -4.77 18.14 4.37
CA LYS A 135 -5.70 19.02 3.63
C LYS A 135 -5.06 19.73 2.41
N ASN A 136 -3.79 19.49 2.13
CA ASN A 136 -3.07 20.04 0.97
C ASN A 136 -2.78 18.92 -0.04
N GLU A 137 -3.78 18.55 -0.84
CA GLU A 137 -3.63 17.62 -1.98
C GLU A 137 -2.59 18.11 -3.02
N ASP A 138 -2.31 19.40 -3.05
CA ASP A 138 -1.43 20.04 -4.04
C ASP A 138 0.06 19.70 -3.89
N CYS A 139 0.47 19.04 -2.80
CA CYS A 139 1.87 18.69 -2.52
C CYS A 139 2.16 17.19 -2.53
N LEU A 140 1.25 16.36 -3.06
CA LEU A 140 1.45 14.92 -3.08
C LEU A 140 2.40 14.54 -4.22
N ASN A 141 3.56 13.99 -3.88
CA ASN A 141 4.53 13.46 -4.83
C ASN A 141 4.81 11.96 -4.60
N ALA A 142 5.51 11.33 -5.53
CA ALA A 142 5.81 9.90 -5.47
C ALA A 142 6.59 9.49 -4.21
N GLU A 143 7.57 10.29 -3.80
CA GLU A 143 8.36 10.06 -2.58
C GLU A 143 7.49 10.07 -1.33
N LYS A 144 6.58 11.05 -1.25
CA LYS A 144 5.65 11.16 -0.13
C LYS A 144 4.68 9.97 -0.08
N ILE A 145 4.15 9.52 -1.23
CA ILE A 145 3.28 8.34 -1.30
C ILE A 145 3.99 7.09 -0.78
N ILE A 146 5.23 6.87 -1.23
CA ILE A 146 6.05 5.74 -0.78
C ILE A 146 6.33 5.84 0.73
N SER A 147 6.75 7.01 1.20
CA SER A 147 7.02 7.23 2.63
C SER A 147 5.78 6.95 3.49
N MET A 148 4.62 7.47 3.09
CA MET A 148 3.35 7.20 3.78
C MET A 148 3.04 5.71 3.84
N GLY A 149 3.29 4.97 2.74
CA GLY A 149 3.05 3.54 2.68
C GLY A 149 3.98 2.75 3.60
N ILE A 150 5.26 3.10 3.64
CA ILE A 150 6.24 2.51 4.56
C ILE A 150 5.83 2.78 6.01
N ASP A 151 5.57 4.04 6.35
CA ASP A 151 5.20 4.45 7.69
C ASP A 151 3.92 3.75 8.17
N TYR A 152 2.91 3.60 7.30
CA TYR A 152 1.69 2.85 7.59
C TYR A 152 1.99 1.39 7.90
N SER A 153 2.74 0.70 7.04
CA SER A 153 3.05 -0.71 7.19
C SER A 153 3.86 -0.98 8.45
N GLU A 154 4.88 -0.15 8.73
CA GLU A 154 5.72 -0.27 9.92
C GLU A 154 4.95 0.07 11.20
N ALA A 155 4.09 1.08 11.19
CA ALA A 155 3.23 1.40 12.33
C ALA A 155 2.20 0.30 12.62
N LEU A 156 1.65 -0.33 11.57
CA LEU A 156 0.65 -1.37 11.70
C LEU A 156 1.26 -2.68 12.22
N ILE A 157 2.24 -3.21 11.50
CA ILE A 157 2.83 -4.53 11.77
C ILE A 157 3.81 -4.45 12.95
N GLY A 158 4.55 -3.36 13.09
CA GLY A 158 5.47 -3.13 14.20
C GLY A 158 4.83 -3.12 15.60
N LYS A 159 3.49 -3.09 15.69
CA LYS A 159 2.79 -3.28 16.97
C LYS A 159 2.99 -4.69 17.52
N GLN A 160 3.05 -5.69 16.65
CA GLN A 160 3.17 -7.11 16.99
C GLN A 160 4.55 -7.68 16.69
N ASP A 161 5.24 -7.19 15.67
CA ASP A 161 6.58 -7.59 15.27
C ASP A 161 7.53 -6.38 15.29
N LYS A 162 8.33 -6.26 16.34
CA LYS A 162 9.28 -5.14 16.53
C LYS A 162 10.44 -5.15 15.53
N ASN A 163 10.68 -6.28 14.89
CA ASN A 163 11.73 -6.44 13.89
C ASN A 163 11.25 -6.19 12.46
N TYR A 164 9.94 -6.07 12.26
CA TYR A 164 9.39 -5.80 10.95
C TYR A 164 9.93 -4.50 10.37
N ARG A 165 10.30 -4.56 9.10
CA ARG A 165 10.71 -3.41 8.29
C ARG A 165 10.14 -3.53 6.89
N CYS A 166 9.61 -2.45 6.39
CA CYS A 166 9.21 -2.34 5.00
C CYS A 166 10.43 -1.93 4.16
N VAL A 167 11.10 -2.91 3.56
CA VAL A 167 12.38 -2.73 2.87
C VAL A 167 12.29 -2.87 1.36
N SER A 168 11.15 -3.27 0.84
CA SER A 168 10.94 -3.41 -0.59
C SER A 168 9.58 -2.87 -1.02
N TYR A 169 9.50 -2.45 -2.28
CA TYR A 169 8.24 -2.06 -2.84
C TYR A 169 8.07 -2.56 -4.28
N ARG A 170 6.82 -2.76 -4.68
CA ARG A 170 6.42 -3.08 -6.04
C ARG A 170 5.49 -1.97 -6.56
N GLY A 171 5.82 -1.38 -7.70
CA GLY A 171 4.94 -0.42 -8.37
C GLY A 171 3.82 -1.13 -9.11
N GLY A 172 2.60 -0.67 -8.94
CA GLY A 172 1.45 -1.08 -9.74
C GLY A 172 1.44 -0.42 -11.12
N GLY A 173 0.94 -1.13 -12.13
CA GLY A 173 0.91 -0.66 -13.51
C GLY A 173 2.23 -0.86 -14.27
N SER A 174 2.18 -0.75 -15.59
CA SER A 174 3.29 -1.08 -16.51
C SER A 174 4.40 -0.04 -16.62
N ALA A 175 4.54 0.89 -15.65
CA ALA A 175 5.46 2.02 -15.76
C ALA A 175 6.64 1.96 -14.80
N PHE A 176 7.61 1.09 -15.07
CA PHE A 176 8.96 1.26 -14.56
C PHE A 176 9.68 2.32 -15.40
N SER A 177 9.82 3.54 -14.90
CA SER A 177 10.84 4.44 -15.42
C SER A 177 12.18 4.10 -14.76
N ARG A 178 13.21 3.85 -15.56
CA ARG A 178 14.59 3.63 -15.10
C ARG A 178 15.20 4.93 -14.55
N GLN A 179 14.73 5.46 -13.44
CA GLN A 179 15.42 6.56 -12.78
C GLN A 179 16.14 6.08 -11.53
N LYS A 180 17.46 6.14 -11.57
CA LYS A 180 18.38 5.74 -10.49
C LYS A 180 18.15 6.46 -9.15
N SER A 181 17.42 7.58 -9.15
CA SER A 181 17.14 8.38 -7.95
C SER A 181 16.13 7.73 -7.00
N PHE A 182 15.30 6.82 -7.47
CA PHE A 182 14.27 6.16 -6.66
C PHE A 182 14.83 5.16 -5.64
N PHE A 183 15.93 4.49 -5.98
CA PHE A 183 16.54 3.48 -5.12
C PHE A 183 17.26 4.06 -3.90
N ASN A 184 17.70 5.31 -3.97
CA ASN A 184 18.42 5.93 -2.87
C ASN A 184 17.50 6.39 -1.71
N CYS A 185 16.22 6.65 -1.97
CA CYS A 185 15.28 7.09 -0.92
C CYS A 185 14.86 5.93 0.01
N CYS A 186 14.78 4.71 -0.50
CA CYS A 186 14.37 3.54 0.29
C CYS A 186 15.51 2.90 1.10
N MET A 187 16.79 3.19 0.74
CA MET A 187 17.96 2.48 1.30
C MET A 187 18.75 3.29 2.33
N THR A 188 18.36 4.53 2.63
CA THR A 188 19.13 5.43 3.53
C THR A 188 18.42 5.77 4.83
N ARG A 189 17.50 4.95 5.30
CA ARG A 189 17.01 5.06 6.69
C ARG A 189 17.88 4.13 7.56
N GLU A 190 19.00 4.68 8.07
CA GLU A 190 19.75 4.13 9.21
C GLU A 190 18.96 4.32 10.52
#